data_cf6a562753090fbda2fd24b3dbd5c17d
#
_entry.id   cf6a562753090fbda2fd24b3dbd5c17d
#
_cell.length_a   1.000
_cell.length_b   1.000
_cell.length_c   1.000
_cell.angle_alpha   90.00
_cell.angle_beta   90.00
_cell.angle_gamma   90.00
#
_symmetry.space_group_name_H-M   'P 1'
#
loop_
_entity.id
_entity.type
_entity.pdbx_description
1 polymer ?
#
loop_
_entity_poly.entity_id
_entity_poly.type
_entity_poly.pdbx_seq_one_letter_code
_entity_poly.pdbx_strand_id
1 'polypeptide(L)'
;MRKIIGFRTLCVGLGIWVGTVVVSAQGEFKALPWSQSTAYNSYLMRDVHRQFASRQSAIQQAFTSPAGMQEYLEGCRERYKQIVGTFPEKENLNVQVVGKIQGTGYHIEKIIFESKPGRYVTVHLYMPENMTVPVPATLELCGHGLNGKGSSSHAAMLMASNGIAVLVVDPIGQGERLQLIDREGKPLTRGATTEHTLLNAGFNLLGTSLAAQEYWDNHRALDYLLTRKDIDPERIGVYGSSGGGTQTAYYIGLDPRVKVAAICSFFSTRERTMELQGPSDGCQHIPYEGREQLEVPDFALMMAPRPLLILSGKYDFVDLWGAQQGFAELQQCYKVLGVPEKVDMLTVETGHGLGTEKRQKLVSWFKRWLKDDQSPVKKSAQDRFRLSDMLCTTKGQVNVSMPGALSIMQENVNQLDEWASKREAFLSKGKKTIQARMLDLLGLKDLPDHKIRIEATGHDSMREYEQYKFQLIREGEMPVPCILIMPSRANADSPVELRLQEEGKGTYLSEYANFAAALTEGKILLLADLRGLGETTDPAFYTDAKYWNREYRNAMVSMHIGRPIMGQRVVDILTLLDFCSEHEFLKGHPVMVFMVRLQFMLLIWMKESAVWR
;
A
#
# COMPACT_ATOMS: atom_id res chain seq x y z
N MET A 1 -33.56 -54.15 -9.30
CA MET A 1 -32.89 -55.36 -8.79
C MET A 1 -31.40 -55.09 -8.56
N ARG A 2 -31.00 -55.29 -7.33
CA ARG A 2 -29.66 -55.65 -6.83
C ARG A 2 -28.43 -54.84 -7.22
N LYS A 3 -27.96 -54.13 -6.19
CA LYS A 3 -26.62 -54.12 -5.55
C LYS A 3 -25.51 -53.36 -6.28
N ILE A 4 -25.11 -52.26 -5.69
CA ILE A 4 -23.72 -52.07 -5.22
C ILE A 4 -23.80 -51.08 -4.03
N ILE A 5 -23.73 -51.63 -2.82
CA ILE A 5 -23.39 -50.97 -1.57
C ILE A 5 -21.97 -51.39 -1.24
N GLY A 6 -21.11 -50.46 -0.92
CA GLY A 6 -19.85 -50.73 -0.25
C GLY A 6 -18.64 -50.16 -0.93
N PHE A 7 -18.26 -48.96 -0.51
CA PHE A 7 -16.85 -48.51 -0.33
C PHE A 7 -16.85 -47.00 -0.01
N ARG A 8 -17.33 -46.63 1.18
CA ARG A 8 -17.20 -45.26 1.70
C ARG A 8 -17.12 -45.24 3.22
N THR A 9 -16.24 -46.03 3.84
CA THR A 9 -16.10 -45.95 5.29
C THR A 9 -14.68 -46.21 5.79
N LEU A 10 -13.64 -45.96 4.99
CA LEU A 10 -12.25 -46.19 5.45
C LEU A 10 -11.29 -45.01 5.30
N CYS A 11 -11.74 -43.84 4.83
CA CYS A 11 -10.87 -42.68 4.68
C CYS A 11 -11.09 -41.55 5.72
N VAL A 12 -12.06 -41.68 6.63
CA VAL A 12 -12.35 -40.64 7.64
C VAL A 12 -11.53 -40.86 8.94
N GLY A 13 -11.03 -42.06 9.17
CA GLY A 13 -10.28 -42.38 10.40
C GLY A 13 -8.81 -41.93 10.41
N LEU A 14 -8.15 -41.81 9.27
CA LEU A 14 -6.72 -41.40 9.23
C LEU A 14 -6.49 -39.90 9.20
N GLY A 15 -7.48 -39.13 8.75
CA GLY A 15 -7.35 -37.66 8.70
C GLY A 15 -7.45 -36.96 10.07
N ILE A 16 -8.11 -37.61 11.04
CA ILE A 16 -8.32 -37.03 12.38
C ILE A 16 -7.08 -37.24 13.28
N TRP A 17 -6.30 -38.28 13.03
CA TRP A 17 -5.09 -38.55 13.85
C TRP A 17 -3.89 -37.68 13.49
N VAL A 18 -3.75 -37.25 12.24
CA VAL A 18 -2.66 -36.34 11.83
C VAL A 18 -2.90 -34.91 12.31
N GLY A 19 -4.17 -34.47 12.40
CA GLY A 19 -4.52 -33.14 12.89
C GLY A 19 -4.30 -32.96 14.40
N THR A 20 -4.50 -34.00 15.20
CA THR A 20 -4.32 -33.94 16.66
C THR A 20 -2.87 -33.98 17.11
N VAL A 21 -1.97 -34.63 16.36
CA VAL A 21 -0.53 -34.65 16.68
C VAL A 21 0.12 -33.30 16.40
N VAL A 22 -0.27 -32.58 15.33
CA VAL A 22 0.27 -31.27 15.01
C VAL A 22 -0.18 -30.20 16.02
N VAL A 23 -1.40 -30.28 16.55
CA VAL A 23 -1.91 -29.33 17.55
C VAL A 23 -1.26 -29.54 18.93
N SER A 24 -0.90 -30.77 19.30
CA SER A 24 -0.22 -31.02 20.57
C SER A 24 1.24 -30.56 20.57
N ALA A 25 1.97 -30.71 19.44
CA ALA A 25 3.36 -30.26 19.32
C ALA A 25 3.49 -28.72 19.37
N GLN A 26 2.53 -27.97 18.84
CA GLN A 26 2.53 -26.51 18.94
C GLN A 26 2.31 -26.00 20.36
N GLY A 27 1.60 -26.72 21.22
CA GLY A 27 1.36 -26.36 22.62
C GLY A 27 2.60 -26.49 23.51
N GLU A 28 3.45 -27.47 23.23
CA GLU A 28 4.63 -27.80 24.02
C GLU A 28 5.70 -26.70 24.00
N PHE A 29 5.85 -25.98 22.87
CA PHE A 29 6.87 -24.93 22.69
C PHE A 29 6.30 -23.51 22.77
N LYS A 30 5.12 -23.31 23.34
CA LYS A 30 4.59 -22.00 23.65
C LYS A 30 5.29 -21.37 24.85
N ALA A 31 5.69 -20.11 24.68
CA ALA A 31 6.27 -19.29 25.74
C ALA A 31 5.32 -18.17 26.20
N LEU A 32 4.33 -17.75 25.40
CA LEU A 32 3.31 -16.82 25.84
C LEU A 32 2.26 -17.53 26.71
N PRO A 33 1.95 -17.01 27.91
CA PRO A 33 1.00 -17.64 28.83
C PRO A 33 -0.47 -17.43 28.43
N TRP A 34 -0.71 -16.68 27.34
CA TRP A 34 -2.05 -16.35 26.84
C TRP A 34 -2.21 -16.80 25.39
N SER A 35 -3.45 -17.12 25.04
CA SER A 35 -3.81 -17.42 23.66
C SER A 35 -3.96 -16.13 22.88
N GLN A 36 -3.37 -16.08 21.70
CA GLN A 36 -3.42 -14.95 20.83
C GLN A 36 -4.11 -15.26 19.51
N SER A 37 -4.91 -14.33 19.09
CA SER A 37 -5.34 -14.18 17.72
C SER A 37 -5.27 -12.69 17.40
N THR A 38 -4.61 -12.30 16.31
CA THR A 38 -4.53 -10.89 15.91
C THR A 38 -3.72 -9.96 16.83
N ALA A 39 -2.85 -10.50 17.69
CA ALA A 39 -2.11 -9.68 18.64
C ALA A 39 -1.20 -8.64 17.95
N TYR A 40 -0.52 -9.03 16.87
CA TYR A 40 0.34 -8.12 16.15
C TYR A 40 -0.47 -7.07 15.38
N ASN A 41 -1.54 -7.47 14.70
CA ASN A 41 -2.43 -6.50 14.06
C ASN A 41 -3.00 -5.48 15.07
N SER A 42 -3.46 -5.96 16.23
CA SER A 42 -4.00 -5.09 17.29
C SER A 42 -2.96 -4.12 17.83
N TYR A 43 -1.71 -4.57 17.96
CA TYR A 43 -0.58 -3.73 18.36
C TYR A 43 -0.33 -2.61 17.32
N LEU A 44 -0.34 -2.92 16.02
CA LEU A 44 -0.17 -1.93 14.95
C LEU A 44 -1.34 -0.95 14.89
N MET A 45 -2.58 -1.45 15.02
CA MET A 45 -3.79 -0.62 14.99
C MET A 45 -3.82 0.40 16.13
N ARG A 46 -3.24 0.09 17.31
CA ARG A 46 -3.07 1.08 18.39
C ARG A 46 -2.34 2.34 17.93
N ASP A 47 -1.30 2.19 17.13
CA ASP A 47 -0.53 3.31 16.61
C ASP A 47 -1.27 4.04 15.47
N VAL A 48 -2.01 3.32 14.62
CA VAL A 48 -2.93 3.90 13.62
C VAL A 48 -3.97 4.80 14.31
N HIS A 49 -4.66 4.28 15.34
CA HIS A 49 -5.67 5.06 16.08
C HIS A 49 -5.08 6.29 16.77
N ARG A 50 -3.86 6.18 17.32
CA ARG A 50 -3.17 7.32 17.95
C ARG A 50 -2.86 8.41 16.93
N GLN A 51 -2.34 8.05 15.75
CA GLN A 51 -2.04 8.99 14.68
C GLN A 51 -3.32 9.64 14.15
N PHE A 52 -4.38 8.85 13.97
CA PHE A 52 -5.69 9.38 13.58
C PHE A 52 -6.24 10.36 14.61
N ALA A 53 -6.22 10.02 15.91
CA ALA A 53 -6.67 10.90 16.98
C ALA A 53 -5.87 12.22 17.04
N SER A 54 -4.56 12.16 16.83
CA SER A 54 -3.70 13.35 16.75
C SER A 54 -4.10 14.25 15.57
N ARG A 55 -4.29 13.67 14.39
CA ARG A 55 -4.77 14.35 13.18
C ARG A 55 -6.16 14.96 13.42
N GLN A 56 -7.07 14.22 14.07
CA GLN A 56 -8.41 14.73 14.42
C GLN A 56 -8.33 15.97 15.30
N SER A 57 -7.46 15.98 16.29
CA SER A 57 -7.26 17.14 17.15
C SER A 57 -6.76 18.36 16.36
N ALA A 58 -5.85 18.15 15.43
CA ALA A 58 -5.31 19.22 14.59
C ALA A 58 -6.37 19.83 13.66
N ILE A 59 -7.19 19.02 12.99
CA ILE A 59 -8.22 19.52 12.08
C ILE A 59 -9.36 20.22 12.85
N GLN A 60 -9.73 19.72 14.04
CA GLN A 60 -10.73 20.41 14.88
C GLN A 60 -10.28 21.82 15.27
N GLN A 61 -9.01 21.99 15.58
CA GLN A 61 -8.43 23.31 15.83
C GLN A 61 -8.45 24.17 14.56
N ALA A 62 -8.13 23.61 13.40
CA ALA A 62 -8.15 24.34 12.13
C ALA A 62 -9.54 24.86 11.76
N PHE A 63 -10.61 24.16 12.11
CA PHE A 63 -12.00 24.59 11.85
C PHE A 63 -12.44 25.85 12.62
N THR A 64 -11.63 26.36 13.54
CA THR A 64 -11.98 27.53 14.34
C THR A 64 -11.89 28.86 13.56
N SER A 65 -11.15 28.87 12.43
CA SER A 65 -11.01 30.09 11.60
C SER A 65 -10.62 29.75 10.15
N PRO A 66 -10.96 30.64 9.19
CA PRO A 66 -10.48 30.48 7.80
C PRO A 66 -8.95 30.43 7.67
N ALA A 67 -8.23 31.24 8.45
CA ALA A 67 -6.77 31.28 8.44
C ALA A 67 -6.18 29.96 8.96
N GLY A 68 -6.69 29.44 10.09
CA GLY A 68 -6.27 28.13 10.62
C GLY A 68 -6.55 26.99 9.64
N MET A 69 -7.68 27.05 8.92
CA MET A 69 -7.98 26.04 7.90
C MET A 69 -7.01 26.12 6.71
N GLN A 70 -6.68 27.31 6.25
CA GLN A 70 -5.69 27.50 5.17
C GLN A 70 -4.29 27.00 5.57
N GLU A 71 -3.86 27.29 6.79
CA GLU A 71 -2.59 26.80 7.35
C GLU A 71 -2.57 25.26 7.42
N TYR A 72 -3.65 24.65 7.89
CA TYR A 72 -3.78 23.20 7.93
C TYR A 72 -3.66 22.57 6.54
N LEU A 73 -4.38 23.12 5.54
CA LEU A 73 -4.34 22.64 4.16
C LEU A 73 -2.95 22.77 3.54
N GLU A 74 -2.24 23.86 3.79
CA GLU A 74 -0.87 24.02 3.29
C GLU A 74 0.08 23.05 3.98
N GLY A 75 -0.04 22.86 5.29
CA GLY A 75 0.69 21.85 6.03
C GLY A 75 0.45 20.44 5.49
N CYS A 76 -0.78 20.09 5.13
CA CYS A 76 -1.10 18.82 4.46
C CYS A 76 -0.38 18.69 3.11
N ARG A 77 -0.37 19.74 2.28
CA ARG A 77 0.32 19.75 0.97
C ARG A 77 1.82 19.54 1.14
N GLU A 78 2.44 20.21 2.11
CA GLU A 78 3.88 20.07 2.35
C GLU A 78 4.23 18.65 2.82
N ARG A 79 3.50 18.08 3.77
CA ARG A 79 3.70 16.70 4.22
C ARG A 79 3.44 15.69 3.09
N TYR A 80 2.42 15.94 2.26
CA TYR A 80 2.14 15.08 1.12
C TYR A 80 3.26 15.13 0.07
N LYS A 81 3.80 16.30 -0.26
CA LYS A 81 4.97 16.44 -1.15
C LYS A 81 6.17 15.64 -0.65
N GLN A 82 6.39 15.59 0.67
CA GLN A 82 7.50 14.84 1.26
C GLN A 82 7.37 13.33 1.03
N ILE A 83 6.18 12.76 1.18
CA ILE A 83 5.97 11.30 1.04
C ILE A 83 5.73 10.86 -0.40
N VAL A 84 5.17 11.68 -1.26
CA VAL A 84 5.04 11.37 -2.70
C VAL A 84 6.39 11.46 -3.41
N GLY A 85 7.30 12.27 -2.87
CA GLY A 85 8.67 12.41 -3.37
C GLY A 85 8.80 13.44 -4.49
N THR A 86 10.01 13.49 -5.05
CA THR A 86 10.35 14.40 -6.16
C THR A 86 10.05 13.73 -7.49
N PHE A 87 9.54 14.53 -8.43
CA PHE A 87 9.32 14.10 -9.81
C PHE A 87 10.50 14.48 -10.71
N PRO A 88 10.71 13.75 -11.81
CA PRO A 88 11.77 14.08 -12.76
C PRO A 88 11.46 15.39 -13.50
N GLU A 89 12.46 15.93 -14.19
CA GLU A 89 12.24 17.02 -15.13
C GLU A 89 11.29 16.59 -16.26
N LYS A 90 10.55 17.57 -16.79
CA LYS A 90 9.59 17.33 -17.86
C LYS A 90 10.31 17.23 -19.20
N GLU A 91 10.26 16.06 -19.78
CA GLU A 91 10.75 15.80 -21.13
C GLU A 91 9.64 16.00 -22.18
N ASN A 92 10.01 15.94 -23.45
CA ASN A 92 9.05 16.01 -24.57
C ASN A 92 8.07 14.82 -24.49
N LEU A 93 6.79 15.10 -24.68
CA LEU A 93 5.73 14.07 -24.65
C LEU A 93 5.74 13.14 -25.86
N ASN A 94 6.41 13.49 -26.96
CA ASN A 94 6.45 12.70 -28.19
C ASN A 94 5.10 12.15 -28.62
N VAL A 95 4.08 13.00 -28.64
CA VAL A 95 2.66 12.64 -28.83
C VAL A 95 2.42 12.06 -30.23
N GLN A 96 1.72 10.94 -30.28
CA GLN A 96 1.30 10.26 -31.50
C GLN A 96 -0.22 10.06 -31.49
N VAL A 97 -0.93 10.65 -32.44
CA VAL A 97 -2.34 10.34 -32.71
C VAL A 97 -2.38 9.16 -33.68
N VAL A 98 -2.71 7.98 -33.16
CA VAL A 98 -2.60 6.72 -33.91
C VAL A 98 -3.91 6.24 -34.54
N GLY A 99 -5.01 6.93 -34.30
CA GLY A 99 -6.30 6.62 -34.92
C GLY A 99 -7.45 7.44 -34.36
N LYS A 100 -8.60 7.31 -35.01
CA LYS A 100 -9.86 7.98 -34.66
C LYS A 100 -11.03 7.02 -34.81
N ILE A 101 -11.96 7.10 -33.89
CA ILE A 101 -13.21 6.31 -33.89
C ILE A 101 -14.39 7.29 -33.85
N GLN A 102 -15.39 7.08 -34.69
CA GLN A 102 -16.60 7.89 -34.70
C GLN A 102 -17.62 7.29 -33.73
N GLY A 103 -18.12 8.11 -32.81
CA GLY A 103 -19.27 7.84 -31.95
C GLY A 103 -20.48 8.72 -32.33
N THR A 104 -21.54 8.59 -31.57
CA THR A 104 -22.79 9.37 -31.81
C THR A 104 -22.72 10.72 -31.07
N GLY A 105 -22.37 11.78 -31.81
CA GLY A 105 -22.22 13.15 -31.30
C GLY A 105 -20.87 13.43 -30.65
N TYR A 106 -19.92 12.55 -30.81
CA TYR A 106 -18.51 12.70 -30.39
C TYR A 106 -17.61 11.83 -31.28
N HIS A 107 -16.31 12.07 -31.20
CA HIS A 107 -15.31 11.14 -31.69
C HIS A 107 -14.26 10.83 -30.65
N ILE A 108 -13.55 9.72 -30.82
CA ILE A 108 -12.47 9.28 -29.92
C ILE A 108 -11.17 9.34 -30.68
N GLU A 109 -10.20 10.13 -30.21
CA GLU A 109 -8.83 10.09 -30.69
C GLU A 109 -8.04 9.07 -29.87
N LYS A 110 -7.33 8.15 -30.52
CA LYS A 110 -6.42 7.18 -29.91
C LYS A 110 -5.02 7.78 -29.90
N ILE A 111 -4.45 7.92 -28.72
CA ILE A 111 -3.21 8.70 -28.54
C ILE A 111 -2.23 7.90 -27.69
N ILE A 112 -0.95 8.02 -28.04
CA ILE A 112 0.18 7.54 -27.25
C ILE A 112 1.11 8.72 -26.98
N PHE A 113 1.60 8.84 -25.77
CA PHE A 113 2.64 9.81 -25.42
C PHE A 113 3.66 9.21 -24.42
N GLU A 114 4.81 9.85 -24.26
CA GLU A 114 5.80 9.48 -23.26
C GLU A 114 5.68 10.36 -22.01
N SER A 115 5.45 9.76 -20.85
CA SER A 115 5.47 10.47 -19.56
C SER A 115 6.88 10.66 -19.04
N LYS A 116 7.78 9.75 -19.40
CA LYS A 116 9.24 9.76 -19.27
C LYS A 116 9.83 9.11 -20.54
N PRO A 117 11.10 9.31 -20.85
CA PRO A 117 11.73 8.61 -21.96
C PRO A 117 11.55 7.09 -21.86
N GLY A 118 10.94 6.49 -22.89
CA GLY A 118 10.61 5.06 -22.93
C GLY A 118 9.40 4.61 -22.11
N ARG A 119 8.78 5.48 -21.30
CA ARG A 119 7.53 5.17 -20.58
C ARG A 119 6.34 5.68 -21.36
N TYR A 120 5.71 4.81 -22.13
CA TYR A 120 4.55 5.15 -22.96
C TYR A 120 3.25 5.08 -22.16
N VAL A 121 2.38 6.07 -22.41
CA VAL A 121 1.03 6.16 -21.88
C VAL A 121 0.05 6.14 -23.02
N THR A 122 -0.94 5.26 -22.97
CA THR A 122 -2.03 5.17 -23.94
C THR A 122 -3.28 5.82 -23.40
N VAL A 123 -3.93 6.65 -24.19
CA VAL A 123 -5.12 7.39 -23.79
C VAL A 123 -6.16 7.44 -24.89
N HIS A 124 -7.42 7.67 -24.52
CA HIS A 124 -8.52 7.99 -25.43
C HIS A 124 -9.05 9.39 -25.13
N LEU A 125 -9.03 10.28 -26.11
CA LEU A 125 -9.66 11.58 -26.00
C LEU A 125 -11.02 11.58 -26.68
N TYR A 126 -12.09 11.61 -25.89
CA TYR A 126 -13.48 11.79 -26.33
C TYR A 126 -13.72 13.28 -26.57
N MET A 127 -13.88 13.67 -27.82
CA MET A 127 -14.12 15.06 -28.22
C MET A 127 -15.58 15.24 -28.63
N PRO A 128 -16.30 16.23 -28.06
CA PRO A 128 -17.65 16.58 -28.52
C PRO A 128 -17.65 17.06 -29.97
N GLU A 129 -18.70 16.76 -30.70
CA GLU A 129 -18.92 17.30 -32.05
C GLU A 129 -19.82 18.53 -32.03
N ASN A 130 -19.74 19.33 -33.09
CA ASN A 130 -20.59 20.49 -33.32
C ASN A 130 -20.58 21.51 -32.16
N MET A 131 -19.44 21.65 -31.47
CA MET A 131 -19.26 22.57 -30.38
C MET A 131 -18.36 23.75 -30.80
N THR A 132 -18.62 24.91 -30.20
CA THR A 132 -17.68 26.02 -30.30
C THR A 132 -16.44 25.73 -29.45
N VAL A 133 -15.27 25.73 -30.04
CA VAL A 133 -14.00 25.53 -29.34
C VAL A 133 -13.43 26.86 -28.83
N PRO A 134 -12.61 26.88 -27.76
CA PRO A 134 -12.17 25.71 -26.98
C PRO A 134 -13.24 25.21 -26.00
N VAL A 135 -13.26 23.88 -25.82
CA VAL A 135 -14.20 23.21 -24.90
C VAL A 135 -13.55 22.92 -23.55
N PRO A 136 -14.33 22.85 -22.44
CA PRO A 136 -13.81 22.33 -21.18
C PRO A 136 -13.43 20.85 -21.32
N ALA A 137 -12.48 20.39 -20.50
CA ALA A 137 -12.03 19.00 -20.52
C ALA A 137 -11.87 18.40 -19.12
N THR A 138 -11.93 17.08 -19.06
CA THR A 138 -11.68 16.32 -17.85
C THR A 138 -10.70 15.17 -18.12
N LEU A 139 -9.92 14.78 -17.09
CA LEU A 139 -9.28 13.48 -17.06
C LEU A 139 -10.23 12.49 -16.38
N GLU A 140 -10.43 11.33 -17.01
CA GLU A 140 -10.98 10.14 -16.37
C GLU A 140 -9.84 9.20 -16.00
N LEU A 141 -9.65 8.98 -14.72
CA LEU A 141 -8.67 8.05 -14.18
C LEU A 141 -9.34 6.68 -14.02
N CYS A 142 -8.79 5.66 -14.68
CA CYS A 142 -9.42 4.34 -14.75
C CYS A 142 -9.39 3.63 -13.39
N GLY A 143 -10.52 3.01 -13.02
CA GLY A 143 -10.59 2.03 -11.95
C GLY A 143 -9.89 0.72 -12.31
N HIS A 144 -9.74 -0.18 -11.32
CA HIS A 144 -9.04 -1.43 -11.51
C HIS A 144 -9.77 -2.36 -12.49
N GLY A 145 -9.23 -2.48 -13.68
CA GLY A 145 -9.74 -3.37 -14.73
C GLY A 145 -8.65 -3.66 -15.75
N LEU A 146 -8.47 -4.94 -16.13
CA LEU A 146 -7.43 -5.34 -17.07
C LEU A 146 -7.52 -4.59 -18.42
N ASN A 147 -8.72 -4.22 -18.84
CA ASN A 147 -8.91 -3.52 -20.11
C ASN A 147 -8.64 -2.00 -20.05
N GLY A 148 -8.47 -1.42 -18.85
CA GLY A 148 -8.23 0.01 -18.71
C GLY A 148 -9.21 0.87 -19.53
N LYS A 149 -8.69 1.84 -20.30
CA LYS A 149 -9.45 2.68 -21.23
C LYS A 149 -10.16 1.91 -22.36
N GLY A 150 -9.72 0.68 -22.64
CA GLY A 150 -10.31 -0.18 -23.66
C GLY A 150 -11.75 -0.63 -23.32
N SER A 151 -12.14 -0.55 -22.04
CA SER A 151 -13.55 -0.64 -21.64
C SER A 151 -14.22 0.67 -22.01
N SER A 152 -15.21 0.63 -22.92
CA SER A 152 -15.94 1.84 -23.35
C SER A 152 -16.47 2.61 -22.15
N SER A 153 -15.99 3.84 -21.93
CA SER A 153 -16.42 4.66 -20.80
C SER A 153 -17.76 5.33 -21.06
N HIS A 154 -18.83 4.82 -20.42
CA HIS A 154 -20.14 5.47 -20.47
C HIS A 154 -20.15 6.88 -19.82
N ALA A 155 -19.24 7.15 -18.90
CA ALA A 155 -19.10 8.50 -18.31
C ALA A 155 -18.49 9.47 -19.31
N ALA A 156 -17.43 9.07 -20.01
CA ALA A 156 -16.81 9.87 -21.07
C ALA A 156 -17.79 10.17 -22.23
N MET A 157 -18.55 9.16 -22.67
CA MET A 157 -19.58 9.35 -23.69
C MET A 157 -20.65 10.37 -23.25
N LEU A 158 -21.11 10.26 -21.99
CA LEU A 158 -22.11 11.17 -21.45
C LEU A 158 -21.55 12.59 -21.29
N MET A 159 -20.32 12.75 -20.84
CA MET A 159 -19.61 14.05 -20.75
C MET A 159 -19.48 14.68 -22.14
N ALA A 160 -18.96 13.94 -23.12
CA ALA A 160 -18.77 14.43 -24.49
C ALA A 160 -20.09 14.85 -25.13
N SER A 161 -21.19 14.07 -24.97
CA SER A 161 -22.52 14.44 -25.41
C SER A 161 -23.07 15.69 -24.74
N ASN A 162 -22.48 16.14 -23.62
CA ASN A 162 -22.80 17.35 -22.91
C ASN A 162 -21.77 18.48 -23.12
N GLY A 163 -20.87 18.33 -24.10
CA GLY A 163 -19.93 19.34 -24.53
C GLY A 163 -18.72 19.51 -23.62
N ILE A 164 -18.28 18.43 -22.97
CA ILE A 164 -17.06 18.38 -22.13
C ILE A 164 -16.17 17.26 -22.69
N ALA A 165 -14.98 17.59 -23.15
CA ALA A 165 -14.01 16.60 -23.60
C ALA A 165 -13.50 15.72 -22.44
N VAL A 166 -13.15 14.46 -22.72
CA VAL A 166 -12.64 13.55 -21.69
C VAL A 166 -11.42 12.81 -22.18
N LEU A 167 -10.31 12.95 -21.47
CA LEU A 167 -9.11 12.16 -21.66
C LEU A 167 -9.12 10.98 -20.69
N VAL A 168 -9.36 9.78 -21.19
CA VAL A 168 -9.34 8.53 -20.42
C VAL A 168 -7.93 7.96 -20.45
N VAL A 169 -7.31 7.78 -19.29
CA VAL A 169 -5.90 7.42 -19.15
C VAL A 169 -5.75 5.97 -18.69
N ASP A 170 -4.94 5.17 -19.40
CA ASP A 170 -4.51 3.86 -18.89
C ASP A 170 -3.49 4.03 -17.76
N PRO A 171 -3.77 3.53 -16.55
CA PRO A 171 -2.75 3.49 -15.51
C PRO A 171 -1.67 2.45 -15.79
N ILE A 172 -0.55 2.53 -15.09
CA ILE A 172 0.48 1.48 -15.08
C ILE A 172 -0.17 0.16 -14.67
N GLY A 173 0.12 -0.93 -15.38
CA GLY A 173 -0.43 -2.26 -15.05
C GLY A 173 -1.88 -2.50 -15.51
N GLN A 174 -2.43 -1.65 -16.38
CA GLN A 174 -3.77 -1.81 -16.95
C GLN A 174 -3.82 -1.45 -18.44
N GLY A 175 -4.85 -1.92 -19.12
CA GLY A 175 -5.08 -1.63 -20.53
C GLY A 175 -3.93 -2.12 -21.41
N GLU A 176 -3.35 -1.20 -22.17
CA GLU A 176 -2.19 -1.48 -23.01
C GLU A 176 -0.84 -1.26 -22.28
N ARG A 177 -0.88 -1.13 -20.96
CA ARG A 177 0.28 -0.84 -20.10
C ARG A 177 0.54 -1.91 -19.04
N LEU A 178 0.15 -3.17 -19.30
CA LEU A 178 0.49 -4.31 -18.44
C LEU A 178 2.01 -4.46 -18.37
N GLN A 179 2.53 -4.77 -17.19
CA GLN A 179 3.95 -4.90 -16.91
C GLN A 179 4.36 -6.37 -16.74
N LEU A 180 3.48 -7.16 -16.12
CA LEU A 180 3.69 -8.59 -15.87
C LEU A 180 2.94 -9.39 -16.93
N ILE A 181 3.57 -9.53 -18.10
CA ILE A 181 3.02 -10.22 -19.27
C ILE A 181 3.92 -11.36 -19.73
N ASP A 182 3.33 -12.35 -20.39
CA ASP A 182 4.08 -13.38 -21.10
C ASP A 182 4.62 -12.86 -22.46
N ARG A 183 5.27 -13.75 -23.22
CA ARG A 183 5.83 -13.42 -24.54
C ARG A 183 4.76 -13.06 -25.59
N GLU A 184 3.55 -13.50 -25.39
CA GLU A 184 2.38 -13.22 -26.23
C GLU A 184 1.65 -11.94 -25.81
N GLY A 185 2.08 -11.26 -24.73
CA GLY A 185 1.46 -10.05 -24.19
C GLY A 185 0.26 -10.29 -23.29
N LYS A 186 0.04 -11.52 -22.82
CA LYS A 186 -1.04 -11.86 -21.90
C LYS A 186 -0.65 -11.61 -20.44
N PRO A 187 -1.59 -11.17 -19.58
CA PRO A 187 -1.30 -10.93 -18.18
C PRO A 187 -0.89 -12.23 -17.44
N LEU A 188 0.18 -12.16 -16.68
CA LEU A 188 0.62 -13.21 -15.75
C LEU A 188 -0.10 -13.12 -14.40
N THR A 189 -0.76 -12.01 -14.13
CA THR A 189 -1.53 -11.79 -12.89
C THR A 189 -3.01 -12.03 -13.12
N ARG A 190 -3.73 -12.37 -12.04
CA ARG A 190 -5.20 -12.57 -12.09
C ARG A 190 -5.99 -11.28 -12.28
N GLY A 191 -5.37 -10.11 -12.14
CA GLY A 191 -6.03 -8.82 -12.29
C GLY A 191 -5.12 -7.65 -11.93
N ALA A 192 -5.57 -6.43 -12.25
CA ALA A 192 -4.84 -5.19 -12.05
C ALA A 192 -4.40 -4.97 -10.60
N THR A 193 -5.25 -5.26 -9.62
CA THR A 193 -4.94 -5.09 -8.19
C THR A 193 -3.75 -5.93 -7.75
N THR A 194 -3.63 -7.17 -8.25
CA THR A 194 -2.49 -8.05 -7.98
C THR A 194 -1.23 -7.49 -8.63
N GLU A 195 -1.31 -7.05 -9.87
CA GLU A 195 -0.17 -6.45 -10.58
C GLU A 195 0.31 -5.18 -9.87
N HIS A 196 -0.60 -4.28 -9.50
CA HIS A 196 -0.29 -3.06 -8.75
C HIS A 196 0.41 -3.35 -7.41
N THR A 197 -0.03 -4.37 -6.69
CA THR A 197 0.58 -4.76 -5.41
C THR A 197 2.01 -5.28 -5.60
N LEU A 198 2.24 -6.10 -6.64
CA LEU A 198 3.57 -6.61 -6.97
C LEU A 198 4.52 -5.49 -7.43
N LEU A 199 4.06 -4.60 -8.30
CA LEU A 199 4.85 -3.46 -8.78
C LEU A 199 5.19 -2.49 -7.65
N ASN A 200 4.22 -2.22 -6.74
CA ASN A 200 4.44 -1.32 -5.61
C ASN A 200 5.53 -1.81 -4.66
N ALA A 201 5.69 -3.12 -4.49
CA ALA A 201 6.78 -3.69 -3.70
C ALA A 201 8.16 -3.26 -4.25
N GLY A 202 8.34 -3.28 -5.58
CA GLY A 202 9.56 -2.78 -6.23
C GLY A 202 9.76 -1.28 -6.01
N PHE A 203 8.73 -0.47 -6.14
CA PHE A 203 8.81 0.97 -5.89
C PHE A 203 9.11 1.30 -4.42
N ASN A 204 8.54 0.55 -3.48
CA ASN A 204 8.83 0.76 -2.05
C ASN A 204 10.30 0.50 -1.71
N LEU A 205 10.97 -0.46 -2.38
CA LEU A 205 12.41 -0.68 -2.25
C LEU A 205 13.24 0.50 -2.78
N LEU A 206 12.68 1.29 -3.69
CA LEU A 206 13.28 2.51 -4.23
C LEU A 206 12.87 3.78 -3.45
N GLY A 207 12.16 3.64 -2.34
CA GLY A 207 11.70 4.79 -1.52
C GLY A 207 10.61 5.63 -2.17
N THR A 208 9.84 5.06 -3.11
CA THR A 208 8.69 5.68 -3.76
C THR A 208 7.48 4.73 -3.73
N SER A 209 6.44 5.00 -4.49
CA SER A 209 5.24 4.17 -4.58
C SER A 209 4.67 4.15 -5.98
N LEU A 210 3.86 3.13 -6.30
CA LEU A 210 3.11 3.09 -7.55
C LEU A 210 2.16 4.29 -7.67
N ALA A 211 1.52 4.70 -6.58
CA ALA A 211 0.65 5.88 -6.55
C ALA A 211 1.39 7.17 -6.97
N ALA A 212 2.66 7.34 -6.57
CA ALA A 212 3.49 8.46 -7.00
C ALA A 212 3.81 8.40 -8.50
N GLN A 213 4.00 7.20 -9.06
CA GLN A 213 4.23 7.03 -10.49
C GLN A 213 2.97 7.28 -11.31
N GLU A 214 1.80 6.85 -10.83
CA GLU A 214 0.50 7.16 -11.45
C GLU A 214 0.19 8.66 -11.37
N TYR A 215 0.52 9.31 -10.23
CA TYR A 215 0.44 10.77 -10.13
C TYR A 215 1.22 11.46 -11.25
N TRP A 216 2.46 11.03 -11.47
CA TRP A 216 3.30 11.60 -12.53
C TRP A 216 2.70 11.40 -13.92
N ASP A 217 2.25 10.19 -14.25
CA ASP A 217 1.65 9.90 -15.56
C ASP A 217 0.38 10.73 -15.79
N ASN A 218 -0.46 10.92 -14.76
CA ASN A 218 -1.65 11.76 -14.80
C ASN A 218 -1.30 13.25 -14.97
N HIS A 219 -0.23 13.70 -14.33
CA HIS A 219 0.28 15.07 -14.48
C HIS A 219 0.76 15.33 -15.92
N ARG A 220 1.43 14.35 -16.54
CA ARG A 220 1.86 14.43 -17.94
C ARG A 220 0.69 14.32 -18.92
N ALA A 221 -0.35 13.54 -18.57
CA ALA A 221 -1.59 13.50 -19.35
C ALA A 221 -2.30 14.87 -19.35
N LEU A 222 -2.30 15.57 -18.22
CA LEU A 222 -2.81 16.94 -18.16
C LEU A 222 -1.92 17.91 -18.95
N ASP A 223 -0.59 17.77 -18.90
CA ASP A 223 0.32 18.55 -19.74
C ASP A 223 -0.06 18.40 -21.23
N TYR A 224 -0.34 17.17 -21.70
CA TYR A 224 -0.82 16.93 -23.05
C TYR A 224 -2.11 17.68 -23.37
N LEU A 225 -3.14 17.59 -22.52
CA LEU A 225 -4.42 18.33 -22.73
C LEU A 225 -4.18 19.83 -22.92
N LEU A 226 -3.27 20.40 -22.14
CA LEU A 226 -2.98 21.83 -22.18
C LEU A 226 -2.17 22.28 -23.39
N THR A 227 -1.64 21.36 -24.19
CA THR A 227 -1.03 21.71 -25.48
C THR A 227 -2.05 21.89 -26.61
N ARG A 228 -3.28 21.47 -26.39
CA ARG A 228 -4.36 21.49 -27.39
C ARG A 228 -5.04 22.85 -27.47
N LYS A 229 -5.21 23.36 -28.68
CA LYS A 229 -5.90 24.63 -28.94
C LYS A 229 -7.42 24.55 -28.86
N ASP A 230 -7.98 23.34 -28.96
CA ASP A 230 -9.42 23.04 -28.88
C ASP A 230 -9.90 22.75 -27.45
N ILE A 231 -8.99 22.81 -26.46
CA ILE A 231 -9.27 22.63 -25.02
C ILE A 231 -9.05 23.97 -24.28
N ASP A 232 -9.96 24.30 -23.40
CA ASP A 232 -9.84 25.47 -22.53
C ASP A 232 -9.02 25.16 -21.29
N PRO A 233 -7.81 25.73 -21.12
CA PRO A 233 -6.93 25.42 -20.00
C PRO A 233 -7.48 25.88 -18.64
N GLU A 234 -8.42 26.84 -18.61
CA GLU A 234 -9.04 27.32 -17.38
C GLU A 234 -10.27 26.50 -16.95
N ARG A 235 -10.70 25.55 -17.76
CA ARG A 235 -11.88 24.71 -17.50
C ARG A 235 -11.56 23.22 -17.51
N ILE A 236 -10.62 22.83 -16.60
CA ILE A 236 -10.12 21.46 -16.47
C ILE A 236 -10.70 20.79 -15.23
N GLY A 237 -11.17 19.55 -15.38
CA GLY A 237 -11.62 18.71 -14.29
C GLY A 237 -10.94 17.36 -14.22
N VAL A 238 -11.11 16.64 -13.12
CA VAL A 238 -10.60 15.28 -12.92
C VAL A 238 -11.64 14.43 -12.18
N TYR A 239 -11.85 13.19 -12.61
CA TYR A 239 -12.67 12.24 -11.88
C TYR A 239 -12.19 10.81 -12.07
N GLY A 240 -12.61 9.95 -11.17
CA GLY A 240 -12.36 8.52 -11.27
C GLY A 240 -13.20 7.71 -10.30
N SER A 241 -13.29 6.41 -10.56
CA SER A 241 -14.06 5.47 -9.76
C SER A 241 -13.18 4.32 -9.29
N SER A 242 -13.34 3.85 -8.04
CA SER A 242 -12.56 2.76 -7.46
C SER A 242 -11.06 3.11 -7.44
N GLY A 243 -10.18 2.31 -8.04
CA GLY A 243 -8.78 2.67 -8.23
C GLY A 243 -8.57 4.04 -8.89
N GLY A 244 -9.44 4.43 -9.82
CA GLY A 244 -9.43 5.79 -10.39
C GLY A 244 -9.86 6.86 -9.39
N GLY A 245 -10.75 6.52 -8.46
CA GLY A 245 -11.09 7.38 -7.32
C GLY A 245 -9.90 7.61 -6.40
N THR A 246 -9.09 6.58 -6.16
CA THR A 246 -7.81 6.69 -5.44
C THR A 246 -6.86 7.65 -6.15
N GLN A 247 -6.61 7.43 -7.44
CA GLN A 247 -5.75 8.30 -8.25
C GLN A 247 -6.26 9.74 -8.23
N THR A 248 -7.58 9.95 -8.32
CA THR A 248 -8.18 11.29 -8.23
C THR A 248 -7.88 11.92 -6.89
N ALA A 249 -8.12 11.23 -5.77
CA ALA A 249 -7.86 11.76 -4.42
C ALA A 249 -6.40 12.19 -4.26
N TYR A 250 -5.46 11.35 -4.65
CA TYR A 250 -4.03 11.65 -4.57
C TYR A 250 -3.60 12.78 -5.52
N TYR A 251 -4.27 12.94 -6.66
CA TYR A 251 -3.84 13.89 -7.69
C TYR A 251 -4.31 15.32 -7.44
N ILE A 252 -5.58 15.51 -7.07
CA ILE A 252 -6.25 16.83 -7.10
C ILE A 252 -5.70 17.85 -6.09
N GLY A 253 -5.08 17.38 -5.01
CA GLY A 253 -4.61 18.26 -3.93
C GLY A 253 -3.36 19.07 -4.29
N LEU A 254 -2.50 18.54 -5.16
CA LEU A 254 -1.22 19.15 -5.53
C LEU A 254 -1.21 19.84 -6.90
N ASP A 255 -2.18 19.56 -7.78
CA ASP A 255 -2.22 20.19 -9.10
C ASP A 255 -3.25 21.34 -9.16
N PRO A 256 -2.80 22.62 -9.16
CA PRO A 256 -3.69 23.78 -9.15
C PRO A 256 -4.44 23.99 -10.47
N ARG A 257 -4.04 23.31 -11.54
CA ARG A 257 -4.70 23.39 -12.84
C ARG A 257 -6.08 22.71 -12.84
N VAL A 258 -6.30 21.76 -11.92
CA VAL A 258 -7.59 21.09 -11.74
C VAL A 258 -8.58 22.06 -11.07
N LYS A 259 -9.66 22.40 -11.76
CA LYS A 259 -10.67 23.36 -11.27
C LYS A 259 -11.86 22.66 -10.60
N VAL A 260 -12.21 21.44 -11.02
CA VAL A 260 -13.34 20.67 -10.50
C VAL A 260 -12.96 19.20 -10.38
N ALA A 261 -13.40 18.53 -9.32
CA ALA A 261 -13.12 17.11 -9.16
C ALA A 261 -14.32 16.30 -8.69
N ALA A 262 -14.26 14.96 -8.94
CA ALA A 262 -15.19 14.01 -8.35
C ALA A 262 -14.51 12.68 -8.02
N ILE A 263 -14.72 12.18 -6.80
CA ILE A 263 -14.20 10.91 -6.29
C ILE A 263 -15.38 9.94 -6.14
N CYS A 264 -15.34 8.81 -6.85
CA CYS A 264 -16.39 7.81 -6.81
C CYS A 264 -15.89 6.48 -6.23
N SER A 265 -16.68 5.86 -5.32
CA SER A 265 -16.46 4.50 -4.78
C SER A 265 -15.02 4.24 -4.31
N PHE A 266 -14.46 5.19 -3.57
CA PHE A 266 -13.14 5.09 -2.93
C PHE A 266 -13.10 5.84 -1.58
N PHE A 267 -13.76 7.00 -1.51
CA PHE A 267 -13.65 7.92 -0.39
C PHE A 267 -14.20 7.29 0.90
N SER A 268 -13.33 7.09 1.87
CA SER A 268 -13.61 6.66 3.25
C SER A 268 -12.38 7.01 4.10
N THR A 269 -12.49 7.00 5.43
CA THR A 269 -11.28 7.20 6.26
C THR A 269 -10.34 6.00 6.13
N ARG A 270 -9.04 6.25 6.16
CA ARG A 270 -8.01 5.21 6.13
C ARG A 270 -8.10 4.30 7.37
N GLU A 271 -8.38 4.89 8.53
CA GLU A 271 -8.59 4.16 9.76
C GLU A 271 -9.65 3.06 9.60
N ARG A 272 -10.87 3.44 9.10
CA ARG A 272 -11.94 2.47 8.85
C ARG A 272 -11.56 1.42 7.81
N THR A 273 -10.87 1.83 6.76
CA THR A 273 -10.41 0.89 5.73
C THR A 273 -9.44 -0.14 6.32
N MET A 274 -8.49 0.31 7.15
CA MET A 274 -7.53 -0.59 7.80
C MET A 274 -8.18 -1.54 8.80
N GLU A 275 -9.16 -1.07 9.57
CA GLU A 275 -9.93 -1.92 10.49
C GLU A 275 -10.68 -3.05 9.77
N LEU A 276 -11.39 -2.71 8.69
CA LEU A 276 -12.33 -3.62 8.04
C LEU A 276 -11.67 -4.48 6.96
N GLN A 277 -10.76 -3.91 6.17
CA GLN A 277 -10.24 -4.54 4.96
C GLN A 277 -8.71 -4.67 4.93
N GLY A 278 -8.00 -3.95 5.79
CA GLY A 278 -6.56 -3.83 5.73
C GLY A 278 -6.10 -2.70 4.79
N PRO A 279 -4.81 -2.69 4.39
CA PRO A 279 -4.17 -1.56 3.73
C PRO A 279 -4.61 -1.33 2.27
N SER A 280 -5.46 -2.18 1.69
CA SER A 280 -5.86 -2.14 0.28
C SER A 280 -4.74 -2.53 -0.71
N ASP A 281 -4.93 -2.25 -2.00
CA ASP A 281 -4.00 -2.60 -3.07
C ASP A 281 -2.79 -1.65 -3.09
N GLY A 282 -1.69 -2.07 -3.73
CA GLY A 282 -0.43 -1.32 -3.70
C GLY A 282 -0.48 0.11 -4.23
N CYS A 283 -1.35 0.39 -5.22
CA CYS A 283 -1.55 1.75 -5.73
C CYS A 283 -2.39 2.65 -4.81
N GLN A 284 -3.05 2.08 -3.80
CA GLN A 284 -3.95 2.79 -2.90
C GLN A 284 -3.28 3.16 -1.58
N HIS A 285 -1.97 3.12 -1.52
CA HIS A 285 -1.22 3.35 -0.30
C HIS A 285 0.14 3.99 -0.58
N ILE A 286 0.34 5.18 -0.04
CA ILE A 286 1.65 5.83 -0.04
C ILE A 286 2.31 5.55 1.31
N PRO A 287 3.57 5.07 1.37
CA PRO A 287 4.26 4.88 2.63
C PRO A 287 4.26 6.15 3.49
N TYR A 288 4.12 5.97 4.80
CA TYR A 288 4.19 7.03 5.80
C TYR A 288 3.00 7.99 5.90
N GLU A 289 1.86 7.74 5.23
CA GLU A 289 0.66 8.59 5.34
C GLU A 289 0.28 8.88 6.81
N GLY A 290 0.17 7.83 7.64
CA GLY A 290 -0.20 7.98 9.05
C GLY A 290 0.87 8.70 9.89
N ARG A 291 2.17 8.39 9.65
CA ARG A 291 3.27 9.10 10.30
C ARG A 291 3.21 10.61 10.05
N GLU A 292 2.86 10.99 8.83
CA GLU A 292 2.71 12.39 8.43
C GLU A 292 1.31 12.94 8.76
N GLN A 293 0.49 12.19 9.50
CA GLN A 293 -0.86 12.59 9.90
C GLN A 293 -1.73 13.00 8.70
N LEU A 294 -1.66 12.22 7.63
CA LEU A 294 -2.49 12.36 6.44
C LEU A 294 -3.51 11.23 6.39
N GLU A 295 -4.75 11.60 6.17
CA GLU A 295 -5.91 10.72 5.99
C GLU A 295 -6.48 10.88 4.59
N VAL A 296 -7.30 9.92 4.13
CA VAL A 296 -7.98 10.02 2.83
C VAL A 296 -8.78 11.33 2.71
N PRO A 297 -9.52 11.80 3.73
CA PRO A 297 -10.12 13.11 3.71
C PRO A 297 -9.15 14.26 3.43
N ASP A 298 -7.89 14.21 3.91
CA ASP A 298 -6.93 15.30 3.68
C ASP A 298 -6.55 15.45 2.21
N PHE A 299 -6.40 14.34 1.48
CA PHE A 299 -6.15 14.41 0.04
C PHE A 299 -7.29 15.10 -0.71
N ALA A 300 -8.53 14.88 -0.27
CA ALA A 300 -9.71 15.56 -0.79
C ALA A 300 -9.81 17.01 -0.29
N LEU A 301 -9.52 17.28 0.98
CA LEU A 301 -9.51 18.61 1.60
C LEU A 301 -8.53 19.56 0.91
N MET A 302 -7.37 19.08 0.48
CA MET A 302 -6.39 19.88 -0.27
C MET A 302 -6.95 20.44 -1.59
N MET A 303 -8.08 19.94 -2.09
CA MET A 303 -8.81 20.50 -3.23
C MET A 303 -9.48 21.84 -2.89
N ALA A 304 -9.86 22.05 -1.62
CA ALA A 304 -10.58 23.27 -1.19
C ALA A 304 -9.78 24.56 -1.51
N PRO A 305 -10.45 25.64 -1.92
CA PRO A 305 -11.92 25.85 -2.01
C PRO A 305 -12.51 25.51 -3.41
N ARG A 306 -11.84 24.69 -4.23
CA ARG A 306 -12.29 24.28 -5.57
C ARG A 306 -13.42 23.24 -5.46
N PRO A 307 -14.39 23.20 -6.42
CA PRO A 307 -15.52 22.30 -6.36
C PRO A 307 -15.15 20.81 -6.31
N LEU A 308 -15.70 20.07 -5.35
CA LEU A 308 -15.47 18.64 -5.14
C LEU A 308 -16.77 17.88 -4.91
N LEU A 309 -16.95 16.76 -5.64
CA LEU A 309 -18.09 15.86 -5.49
C LEU A 309 -17.62 14.48 -5.00
N ILE A 310 -18.31 13.94 -3.99
CA ILE A 310 -18.15 12.57 -3.53
C ILE A 310 -19.33 11.73 -3.99
N LEU A 311 -19.06 10.55 -4.56
CA LEU A 311 -20.07 9.61 -5.08
C LEU A 311 -19.91 8.25 -4.39
N SER A 312 -20.85 7.86 -3.55
CA SER A 312 -20.80 6.64 -2.75
C SER A 312 -21.96 5.69 -3.08
N GLY A 313 -21.77 4.41 -2.80
CA GLY A 313 -22.81 3.39 -2.81
C GLY A 313 -23.17 2.97 -1.40
N LYS A 314 -24.46 2.81 -1.11
CA LYS A 314 -24.93 2.36 0.21
C LYS A 314 -24.48 0.93 0.52
N TYR A 315 -24.37 0.09 -0.51
CA TYR A 315 -23.98 -1.32 -0.43
C TYR A 315 -22.61 -1.59 -1.03
N ASP A 316 -21.76 -0.56 -1.09
CA ASP A 316 -20.37 -0.66 -1.54
C ASP A 316 -19.51 -1.34 -0.47
N PHE A 317 -18.46 -2.03 -0.87
CA PHE A 317 -17.44 -2.53 0.07
C PHE A 317 -16.56 -1.39 0.62
N VAL A 318 -16.56 -0.24 -0.04
CA VAL A 318 -15.99 1.00 0.52
C VAL A 318 -16.91 1.47 1.65
N ASP A 319 -16.40 1.52 2.87
CA ASP A 319 -17.20 1.75 4.07
C ASP A 319 -17.93 3.11 4.03
N LEU A 320 -19.27 3.05 4.03
CA LEU A 320 -20.10 4.26 3.97
C LEU A 320 -19.99 5.11 5.25
N TRP A 321 -19.80 4.48 6.40
CA TRP A 321 -19.63 5.21 7.66
C TRP A 321 -18.38 6.09 7.61
N GLY A 322 -17.24 5.53 7.24
CA GLY A 322 -16.00 6.29 7.06
C GLY A 322 -16.10 7.36 5.96
N ALA A 323 -16.87 7.08 4.89
CA ALA A 323 -17.16 8.08 3.86
C ALA A 323 -17.96 9.27 4.41
N GLN A 324 -18.97 9.02 5.23
CA GLN A 324 -19.78 10.07 5.89
C GLN A 324 -18.97 10.87 6.90
N GLN A 325 -18.08 10.23 7.68
CA GLN A 325 -17.18 10.91 8.60
C GLN A 325 -16.24 11.87 7.84
N GLY A 326 -15.55 11.36 6.81
CA GLY A 326 -14.68 12.20 5.99
C GLY A 326 -15.43 13.30 5.26
N PHE A 327 -16.67 13.05 4.81
CA PHE A 327 -17.49 14.08 4.16
C PHE A 327 -17.94 15.19 5.14
N ALA A 328 -18.21 14.86 6.39
CA ALA A 328 -18.51 15.86 7.42
C ALA A 328 -17.33 16.84 7.63
N GLU A 329 -16.10 16.34 7.55
CA GLU A 329 -14.91 17.20 7.58
C GLU A 329 -14.82 18.11 6.36
N LEU A 330 -15.09 17.56 5.15
CA LEU A 330 -15.16 18.36 3.92
C LEU A 330 -16.21 19.47 4.02
N GLN A 331 -17.42 19.14 4.48
CA GLN A 331 -18.49 20.14 4.66
C GLN A 331 -18.07 21.25 5.64
N GLN A 332 -17.45 20.88 6.75
CA GLN A 332 -17.01 21.87 7.75
C GLN A 332 -15.89 22.75 7.18
N CYS A 333 -14.92 22.18 6.46
CA CYS A 333 -13.85 22.93 5.80
C CYS A 333 -14.42 23.97 4.81
N TYR A 334 -15.30 23.53 3.89
CA TYR A 334 -15.88 24.42 2.87
C TYR A 334 -16.79 25.48 3.49
N LYS A 335 -17.46 25.17 4.60
CA LYS A 335 -18.23 26.14 5.38
C LYS A 335 -17.33 27.20 6.03
N VAL A 336 -16.23 26.79 6.66
CA VAL A 336 -15.24 27.68 7.27
C VAL A 336 -14.60 28.60 6.23
N LEU A 337 -14.35 28.08 5.03
CA LEU A 337 -13.80 28.83 3.90
C LEU A 337 -14.84 29.70 3.17
N GLY A 338 -16.11 29.68 3.59
CA GLY A 338 -17.19 30.54 3.05
C GLY A 338 -17.75 30.08 1.68
N VAL A 339 -17.56 28.83 1.29
CA VAL A 339 -17.97 28.25 -0.01
C VAL A 339 -18.68 26.91 0.11
N PRO A 340 -19.66 26.75 1.01
CA PRO A 340 -20.27 25.43 1.30
C PRO A 340 -20.94 24.77 0.09
N GLU A 341 -21.37 25.54 -0.92
CA GLU A 341 -21.98 25.06 -2.14
C GLU A 341 -20.99 24.34 -3.11
N LYS A 342 -19.69 24.44 -2.85
CA LYS A 342 -18.64 23.84 -3.66
C LYS A 342 -18.25 22.42 -3.22
N VAL A 343 -18.92 21.86 -2.24
CA VAL A 343 -18.76 20.45 -1.87
C VAL A 343 -20.10 19.76 -1.78
N ASP A 344 -20.21 18.55 -2.35
CA ASP A 344 -21.44 17.77 -2.31
C ASP A 344 -21.16 16.28 -2.26
N MET A 345 -22.09 15.50 -1.75
CA MET A 345 -22.03 14.03 -1.72
C MET A 345 -23.36 13.44 -2.17
N LEU A 346 -23.29 12.49 -3.10
CA LEU A 346 -24.43 11.65 -3.46
C LEU A 346 -24.16 10.22 -2.98
N THR A 347 -25.06 9.69 -2.15
CA THR A 347 -25.11 8.26 -1.80
C THR A 347 -26.29 7.62 -2.51
N VAL A 348 -26.02 6.56 -3.28
CA VAL A 348 -27.03 5.83 -4.06
C VAL A 348 -27.24 4.45 -3.46
N GLU A 349 -28.46 3.93 -3.48
CA GLU A 349 -28.78 2.56 -3.01
C GLU A 349 -28.29 1.48 -3.97
N THR A 350 -26.98 1.51 -4.26
CA THR A 350 -26.29 0.58 -5.17
C THR A 350 -24.98 0.11 -4.54
N GLY A 351 -24.37 -0.88 -5.18
CA GLY A 351 -23.01 -1.34 -4.84
C GLY A 351 -21.92 -0.47 -5.45
N HIS A 352 -20.77 -1.09 -5.67
CA HIS A 352 -19.53 -0.49 -6.14
C HIS A 352 -19.63 0.05 -7.59
N GLY A 353 -18.93 1.16 -7.85
CA GLY A 353 -18.69 1.71 -9.18
C GLY A 353 -19.58 2.90 -9.56
N LEU A 354 -19.37 3.40 -10.79
CA LEU A 354 -19.99 4.60 -11.35
C LEU A 354 -21.25 4.24 -12.15
N GLY A 355 -22.33 3.86 -11.43
CA GLY A 355 -23.64 3.51 -12.00
C GLY A 355 -24.38 4.72 -12.63
N THR A 356 -25.54 4.48 -13.22
CA THR A 356 -26.27 5.50 -14.03
C THR A 356 -26.55 6.77 -13.24
N GLU A 357 -27.08 6.67 -12.03
CA GLU A 357 -27.46 7.83 -11.22
C GLU A 357 -26.22 8.64 -10.81
N LYS A 358 -25.14 7.96 -10.40
CA LYS A 358 -23.85 8.60 -10.11
C LYS A 358 -23.28 9.31 -11.35
N ARG A 359 -23.38 8.71 -12.55
CA ARG A 359 -22.95 9.36 -13.82
C ARG A 359 -23.76 10.62 -14.13
N GLN A 360 -25.06 10.59 -13.93
CA GLN A 360 -25.92 11.76 -14.11
C GLN A 360 -25.50 12.92 -13.18
N LYS A 361 -25.31 12.64 -11.91
CA LYS A 361 -24.83 13.61 -10.91
C LYS A 361 -23.45 14.15 -11.27
N LEU A 362 -22.53 13.24 -11.69
CA LEU A 362 -21.19 13.59 -12.12
C LEU A 362 -21.24 14.64 -13.25
N VAL A 363 -21.95 14.32 -14.34
CA VAL A 363 -22.03 15.24 -15.49
C VAL A 363 -22.72 16.56 -15.14
N SER A 364 -23.78 16.52 -14.34
CA SER A 364 -24.45 17.73 -13.83
C SER A 364 -23.48 18.61 -13.02
N TRP A 365 -22.62 18.01 -12.19
CA TRP A 365 -21.61 18.72 -11.40
C TRP A 365 -20.58 19.42 -12.29
N PHE A 366 -20.03 18.71 -13.27
CA PHE A 366 -19.03 19.26 -14.18
C PHE A 366 -19.63 20.32 -15.13
N LYS A 367 -20.87 20.15 -15.59
CA LYS A 367 -21.60 21.19 -16.34
C LYS A 367 -21.74 22.47 -15.54
N ARG A 368 -22.18 22.36 -14.28
CA ARG A 368 -22.33 23.51 -13.38
C ARG A 368 -21.03 24.29 -13.23
N TRP A 369 -19.93 23.61 -12.93
CA TRP A 369 -18.69 24.27 -12.51
C TRP A 369 -17.68 24.54 -13.63
N LEU A 370 -17.76 23.84 -14.77
CA LEU A 370 -16.88 24.11 -15.92
C LEU A 370 -17.58 24.89 -17.05
N LYS A 371 -18.91 24.91 -17.07
CA LYS A 371 -19.67 25.54 -18.16
C LYS A 371 -20.69 26.59 -17.68
N ASP A 372 -20.84 26.73 -16.37
CA ASP A 372 -21.95 27.52 -15.77
C ASP A 372 -23.33 27.10 -16.33
N ASP A 373 -23.51 25.80 -16.56
CA ASP A 373 -24.68 25.20 -17.20
C ASP A 373 -25.40 24.26 -16.22
N GLN A 374 -26.59 24.66 -15.77
CA GLN A 374 -27.44 23.86 -14.87
C GLN A 374 -28.60 23.17 -15.62
N SER A 375 -28.62 23.21 -16.94
CA SER A 375 -29.63 22.51 -17.74
C SER A 375 -29.57 20.99 -17.52
N PRO A 376 -30.68 20.25 -17.72
CA PRO A 376 -30.69 18.81 -17.57
C PRO A 376 -29.61 18.12 -18.41
N VAL A 377 -29.04 17.03 -17.85
CA VAL A 377 -28.06 16.24 -18.57
C VAL A 377 -28.66 15.59 -19.79
N LYS A 378 -28.11 15.88 -20.96
CA LYS A 378 -28.54 15.25 -22.24
C LYS A 378 -28.14 13.78 -22.20
N LYS A 379 -29.07 12.90 -22.61
CA LYS A 379 -28.76 11.47 -22.76
C LYS A 379 -27.72 11.28 -23.87
N SER A 380 -26.79 10.37 -23.70
CA SER A 380 -25.88 9.93 -24.77
C SER A 380 -26.37 8.62 -25.38
N ALA A 381 -26.00 8.38 -26.61
CA ALA A 381 -26.00 7.03 -27.16
C ALA A 381 -25.03 6.17 -26.34
N GLN A 382 -25.40 4.92 -26.11
CA GLN A 382 -24.51 3.93 -25.48
C GLN A 382 -23.80 3.14 -26.58
N ASP A 383 -22.87 3.81 -27.27
CA ASP A 383 -22.09 3.18 -28.33
C ASP A 383 -21.29 2.01 -27.77
N ARG A 384 -21.16 0.94 -28.55
CA ARG A 384 -20.36 -0.24 -28.19
C ARG A 384 -19.29 -0.42 -29.25
N PHE A 385 -18.05 -0.39 -28.78
CA PHE A 385 -16.86 -0.61 -29.61
C PHE A 385 -16.22 -1.95 -29.27
N ARG A 386 -15.68 -2.64 -30.29
CA ARG A 386 -14.89 -3.85 -30.05
C ARG A 386 -13.57 -3.44 -29.39
N LEU A 387 -13.07 -4.25 -28.46
CA LEU A 387 -11.81 -3.97 -27.79
C LEU A 387 -10.65 -3.77 -28.78
N SER A 388 -10.62 -4.58 -29.88
CA SER A 388 -9.62 -4.44 -30.94
C SER A 388 -9.61 -3.06 -31.61
N ASP A 389 -10.79 -2.42 -31.74
CA ASP A 389 -10.91 -1.11 -32.38
C ASP A 389 -10.41 0.01 -31.44
N MET A 390 -10.46 -0.25 -30.14
CA MET A 390 -10.04 0.67 -29.08
C MET A 390 -8.53 0.64 -28.80
N LEU A 391 -7.77 -0.32 -29.33
CA LEU A 391 -6.32 -0.40 -29.11
C LEU A 391 -5.59 0.77 -29.78
N CYS A 392 -4.68 1.37 -29.05
CA CYS A 392 -3.74 2.37 -29.57
C CYS A 392 -2.52 1.72 -30.24
N THR A 393 -2.10 0.55 -29.75
CA THR A 393 -0.92 -0.18 -30.23
C THR A 393 -1.32 -1.36 -31.12
N THR A 394 -0.41 -1.78 -31.98
CA THR A 394 -0.66 -2.88 -32.93
C THR A 394 -0.77 -4.26 -32.29
N LYS A 395 -0.14 -4.46 -31.12
CA LYS A 395 -0.12 -5.74 -30.40
C LYS A 395 -0.86 -5.67 -29.05
N GLY A 396 -1.56 -4.58 -28.77
CA GLY A 396 -2.33 -4.39 -27.55
C GLY A 396 -1.52 -4.10 -26.28
N GLN A 397 -0.19 -3.97 -26.39
CA GLN A 397 0.68 -3.65 -25.26
C GLN A 397 1.84 -2.76 -25.69
N VAL A 398 2.11 -1.68 -24.95
CA VAL A 398 3.21 -0.74 -25.25
C VAL A 398 4.58 -1.42 -25.19
N ASN A 399 4.81 -2.27 -24.19
CA ASN A 399 6.09 -2.94 -23.98
C ASN A 399 6.51 -3.90 -25.11
N VAL A 400 5.56 -4.32 -25.94
CA VAL A 400 5.85 -5.20 -27.11
C VAL A 400 5.59 -4.53 -28.45
N SER A 401 5.04 -3.31 -28.45
CA SER A 401 4.67 -2.58 -29.67
C SER A 401 5.54 -1.36 -29.95
N MET A 402 6.03 -0.68 -28.89
CA MET A 402 6.70 0.61 -29.03
C MET A 402 8.22 0.44 -29.00
N PRO A 403 8.94 1.02 -29.96
CA PRO A 403 10.41 1.01 -29.95
C PRO A 403 10.95 1.71 -28.71
N GLY A 404 11.92 1.09 -28.04
CA GLY A 404 12.56 1.67 -26.86
C GLY A 404 11.67 1.71 -25.60
N ALA A 405 10.53 1.01 -25.62
CA ALA A 405 9.68 0.90 -24.43
C ALA A 405 10.45 0.26 -23.27
N LEU A 406 10.36 0.90 -22.10
CA LEU A 406 10.90 0.39 -20.85
C LEU A 406 9.76 -0.14 -19.99
N SER A 407 9.91 -1.35 -19.50
CA SER A 407 9.04 -1.84 -18.42
C SER A 407 9.40 -1.15 -17.11
N ILE A 408 8.45 -1.11 -16.17
CA ILE A 408 8.70 -0.60 -14.81
C ILE A 408 9.87 -1.34 -14.14
N MET A 409 10.01 -2.64 -14.38
CA MET A 409 11.14 -3.41 -13.84
C MET A 409 12.47 -2.91 -14.40
N GLN A 410 12.54 -2.60 -15.71
CA GLN A 410 13.74 -2.05 -16.33
C GLN A 410 14.05 -0.64 -15.82
N GLU A 411 13.03 0.22 -15.68
CA GLU A 411 13.20 1.54 -15.08
C GLU A 411 13.75 1.47 -13.66
N ASN A 412 13.23 0.53 -12.84
CA ASN A 412 13.70 0.32 -11.48
C ASN A 412 15.17 -0.15 -11.44
N VAL A 413 15.59 -1.04 -12.35
CA VAL A 413 16.99 -1.47 -12.47
C VAL A 413 17.88 -0.30 -12.88
N ASN A 414 17.50 0.45 -13.89
CA ASN A 414 18.25 1.64 -14.33
C ASN A 414 18.42 2.65 -13.18
N GLN A 415 17.38 2.87 -12.38
CA GLN A 415 17.43 3.75 -11.21
C GLN A 415 18.42 3.24 -10.14
N LEU A 416 18.49 1.94 -9.92
CA LEU A 416 19.47 1.35 -8.99
C LEU A 416 20.92 1.57 -9.47
N ASP A 417 21.16 1.45 -10.77
CA ASP A 417 22.47 1.71 -11.38
C ASP A 417 22.88 3.18 -11.24
N GLU A 418 21.97 4.12 -11.51
CA GLU A 418 22.19 5.54 -11.27
C GLU A 418 22.51 5.87 -9.80
N TRP A 419 21.94 5.13 -8.88
CA TRP A 419 22.17 5.33 -7.44
C TRP A 419 23.47 4.71 -6.93
N ALA A 420 24.14 3.87 -7.71
CA ALA A 420 25.39 3.22 -7.29
C ALA A 420 26.43 4.23 -6.83
N SER A 421 26.72 5.27 -7.64
CA SER A 421 27.67 6.32 -7.28
C SER A 421 27.22 7.18 -6.10
N LYS A 422 25.93 7.48 -5.99
CA LYS A 422 25.35 8.22 -4.86
C LYS A 422 25.46 7.41 -3.56
N ARG A 423 25.27 6.10 -3.64
CA ARG A 423 25.41 5.17 -2.52
C ARG A 423 26.86 5.12 -2.02
N GLU A 424 27.84 5.00 -2.92
CA GLU A 424 29.27 5.04 -2.56
C GLU A 424 29.65 6.38 -1.90
N ALA A 425 29.21 7.49 -2.47
CA ALA A 425 29.41 8.81 -1.87
C ALA A 425 28.74 8.96 -0.50
N PHE A 426 27.59 8.31 -0.29
CA PHE A 426 26.96 8.28 1.04
C PHE A 426 27.74 7.42 2.04
N LEU A 427 28.19 6.23 1.63
CA LEU A 427 28.96 5.33 2.49
C LEU A 427 30.31 5.94 2.91
N SER A 428 30.89 6.83 2.10
CA SER A 428 32.12 7.56 2.45
C SER A 428 31.95 8.61 3.56
N LYS A 429 30.71 8.99 3.93
CA LYS A 429 30.42 9.99 4.97
C LYS A 429 30.73 9.52 6.41
N GLY A 430 31.11 8.27 6.57
CA GLY A 430 31.52 7.70 7.83
C GLY A 430 30.37 7.11 8.66
N LYS A 431 30.75 6.28 9.61
CA LYS A 431 29.87 5.36 10.36
C LYS A 431 28.70 6.05 11.06
N LYS A 432 28.93 7.18 11.75
CA LYS A 432 27.87 7.89 12.49
C LYS A 432 26.72 8.35 11.57
N THR A 433 27.07 8.89 10.39
CA THR A 433 26.07 9.33 9.41
C THR A 433 25.28 8.15 8.86
N ILE A 434 25.95 7.03 8.59
CA ILE A 434 25.31 5.81 8.09
C ILE A 434 24.35 5.26 9.15
N GLN A 435 24.79 5.17 10.42
CA GLN A 435 23.97 4.70 11.54
C GLN A 435 22.73 5.56 11.74
N ALA A 436 22.88 6.88 11.78
CA ALA A 436 21.76 7.80 11.92
C ALA A 436 20.72 7.60 10.81
N ARG A 437 21.17 7.44 9.55
CA ARG A 437 20.28 7.17 8.42
C ARG A 437 19.60 5.80 8.49
N MET A 438 20.33 4.78 8.95
CA MET A 438 19.75 3.44 9.16
C MET A 438 18.66 3.47 10.23
N LEU A 439 18.89 4.13 11.36
CA LEU A 439 17.87 4.29 12.41
C LEU A 439 16.64 5.01 11.91
N ASP A 440 16.82 6.10 11.14
CA ASP A 440 15.70 6.82 10.52
C ASP A 440 14.89 5.92 9.57
N LEU A 441 15.55 5.17 8.69
CA LEU A 441 14.88 4.23 7.77
C LEU A 441 14.17 3.08 8.48
N LEU A 442 14.68 2.65 9.63
CA LEU A 442 14.06 1.64 10.48
C LEU A 442 12.91 2.20 11.34
N GLY A 443 12.65 3.51 11.29
CA GLY A 443 11.67 4.17 12.15
C GLY A 443 12.09 4.24 13.63
N LEU A 444 13.39 4.16 13.88
CA LEU A 444 14.00 4.20 15.21
C LEU A 444 14.79 5.52 15.34
N LYS A 445 14.17 6.57 15.84
CA LYS A 445 14.88 7.85 16.09
C LYS A 445 15.94 7.67 17.16
N ASP A 446 15.57 6.95 18.22
CA ASP A 446 16.45 6.60 19.33
C ASP A 446 16.41 5.08 19.55
N LEU A 447 17.50 4.51 20.02
CA LEU A 447 17.50 3.13 20.47
C LEU A 447 16.62 3.03 21.72
N PRO A 448 15.83 1.96 21.85
CA PRO A 448 15.02 1.76 23.04
C PRO A 448 15.92 1.62 24.29
N ASP A 449 15.42 2.08 25.43
CA ASP A 449 16.08 1.86 26.73
C ASP A 449 16.36 0.36 26.93
N HIS A 450 17.49 0.02 27.50
CA HIS A 450 17.92 -1.36 27.76
C HIS A 450 17.05 -2.10 28.79
N LYS A 451 16.19 -1.39 29.55
CA LYS A 451 15.32 -2.02 30.55
C LYS A 451 14.30 -2.96 29.91
N ILE A 452 14.38 -4.22 30.32
CA ILE A 452 13.42 -5.25 29.98
C ILE A 452 12.85 -5.89 31.25
N ARG A 453 11.60 -6.35 31.18
CA ARG A 453 11.00 -7.19 32.20
C ARG A 453 11.01 -8.63 31.71
N ILE A 454 11.65 -9.51 32.48
CA ILE A 454 11.79 -10.92 32.15
C ILE A 454 10.77 -11.69 32.98
N GLU A 455 9.88 -12.42 32.32
CA GLU A 455 8.89 -13.26 32.99
C GLU A 455 9.06 -14.71 32.57
N ALA A 456 9.39 -15.57 33.53
CA ALA A 456 9.41 -17.02 33.33
C ALA A 456 7.95 -17.53 33.22
N THR A 457 7.67 -18.26 32.13
CA THR A 457 6.34 -18.78 31.82
C THR A 457 6.24 -20.30 31.86
N GLY A 458 7.38 -20.98 31.96
CA GLY A 458 7.44 -22.42 32.11
C GLY A 458 8.86 -22.96 32.24
N HIS A 459 8.95 -24.18 32.78
CA HIS A 459 10.19 -24.92 32.91
C HIS A 459 9.88 -26.41 32.76
N ASP A 460 10.65 -27.08 31.91
CA ASP A 460 10.56 -28.52 31.67
C ASP A 460 11.98 -29.14 31.80
N SER A 461 12.10 -30.20 32.63
CA SER A 461 13.36 -30.91 32.82
C SER A 461 13.39 -32.16 31.92
N MET A 462 14.34 -32.21 30.99
CA MET A 462 14.57 -33.32 30.09
C MET A 462 15.82 -34.10 30.50
N ARG A 463 16.03 -35.28 29.96
CA ARG A 463 17.19 -36.13 30.32
C ARG A 463 18.53 -35.48 30.04
N GLU A 464 18.63 -34.68 28.96
CA GLU A 464 19.90 -34.15 28.46
C GLU A 464 19.98 -32.61 28.54
N TYR A 465 18.88 -31.95 28.88
CA TYR A 465 18.81 -30.48 28.97
C TYR A 465 17.64 -30.00 29.84
N GLU A 466 17.75 -28.77 30.32
CA GLU A 466 16.66 -28.02 30.93
C GLU A 466 16.08 -27.05 29.87
N GLN A 467 14.74 -26.95 29.81
CA GLN A 467 14.02 -26.04 28.93
C GLN A 467 13.31 -24.97 29.76
N TYR A 468 13.66 -23.73 29.57
CA TYR A 468 13.01 -22.59 30.21
C TYR A 468 12.25 -21.78 29.18
N LYS A 469 11.05 -21.33 29.52
CA LYS A 469 10.18 -20.51 28.68
C LYS A 469 10.07 -19.12 29.30
N PHE A 470 10.24 -18.08 28.46
CA PHE A 470 10.17 -16.70 28.89
C PHE A 470 9.33 -15.86 27.92
N GLN A 471 8.65 -14.83 28.48
CA GLN A 471 8.27 -13.66 27.71
C GLN A 471 9.12 -12.47 28.14
N LEU A 472 9.73 -11.80 27.16
CA LEU A 472 10.56 -10.63 27.38
C LEU A 472 9.76 -9.39 27.01
N ILE A 473 9.60 -8.46 27.94
CA ILE A 473 8.71 -7.31 27.77
C ILE A 473 9.54 -6.03 27.86
N ARG A 474 9.55 -5.29 26.75
CA ARG A 474 10.02 -3.91 26.69
C ARG A 474 8.80 -2.99 26.73
N GLU A 475 8.89 -1.90 27.49
CA GLU A 475 7.76 -0.96 27.62
C GLU A 475 7.34 -0.40 26.24
N GLY A 476 6.03 -0.45 25.97
CA GLY A 476 5.43 0.01 24.71
C GLY A 476 5.56 -0.95 23.54
N GLU A 477 6.33 -2.05 23.66
CA GLU A 477 6.53 -3.05 22.60
C GLU A 477 5.74 -4.34 22.85
N MET A 478 5.65 -5.17 21.80
CA MET A 478 5.10 -6.53 21.95
C MET A 478 6.07 -7.39 22.77
N PRO A 479 5.56 -8.32 23.60
CA PRO A 479 6.40 -9.33 24.24
C PRO A 479 7.11 -10.20 23.20
N VAL A 480 8.38 -10.52 23.46
CA VAL A 480 9.17 -11.47 22.68
C VAL A 480 9.14 -12.83 23.38
N PRO A 481 8.45 -13.83 22.84
CA PRO A 481 8.44 -15.18 23.39
C PRO A 481 9.73 -15.92 23.04
N CYS A 482 10.42 -16.47 24.04
CA CYS A 482 11.62 -17.24 23.81
C CYS A 482 11.70 -18.50 24.67
N ILE A 483 12.48 -19.46 24.19
CA ILE A 483 12.81 -20.72 24.86
C ILE A 483 14.32 -20.82 24.96
N LEU A 484 14.80 -21.04 26.17
CA LEU A 484 16.17 -21.31 26.49
C LEU A 484 16.35 -22.81 26.73
N ILE A 485 17.22 -23.43 25.95
CA ILE A 485 17.66 -24.81 26.12
C ILE A 485 19.06 -24.80 26.75
N MET A 486 19.14 -25.32 27.96
CA MET A 486 20.39 -25.41 28.72
C MET A 486 20.84 -26.88 28.75
N PRO A 487 21.84 -27.29 27.96
CA PRO A 487 22.34 -28.66 27.97
C PRO A 487 22.97 -29.02 29.34
N SER A 488 22.80 -30.26 29.78
CA SER A 488 23.42 -30.77 31.01
C SER A 488 24.96 -30.69 31.00
N ARG A 489 25.56 -30.54 29.80
CA ARG A 489 27.02 -30.39 29.59
C ARG A 489 27.48 -28.94 29.50
N ALA A 490 26.58 -27.97 29.57
CA ALA A 490 26.93 -26.55 29.51
C ALA A 490 27.83 -26.17 30.67
N ASN A 491 28.80 -25.28 30.41
CA ASN A 491 29.74 -24.74 31.39
C ASN A 491 29.96 -23.24 31.14
N ALA A 492 30.78 -22.58 31.92
CA ALA A 492 30.99 -21.13 31.82
C ALA A 492 31.53 -20.62 30.46
N ASP A 493 32.19 -21.51 29.69
CA ASP A 493 32.74 -21.16 28.38
C ASP A 493 31.75 -21.52 27.21
N SER A 494 30.63 -22.13 27.52
CA SER A 494 29.62 -22.54 26.51
C SER A 494 29.06 -21.33 25.79
N PRO A 495 29.06 -21.31 24.43
CA PRO A 495 28.47 -20.20 23.72
C PRO A 495 26.95 -20.29 23.72
N VAL A 496 26.28 -19.13 23.72
CA VAL A 496 24.85 -19.00 23.48
C VAL A 496 24.61 -18.85 21.99
N GLU A 497 23.87 -19.77 21.39
CA GLU A 497 23.38 -19.66 20.01
C GLU A 497 21.97 -19.07 20.02
N LEU A 498 21.84 -17.78 19.68
CA LEU A 498 20.54 -17.16 19.42
C LEU A 498 20.07 -17.54 18.01
N ARG A 499 19.01 -18.35 17.93
CA ARG A 499 18.46 -18.86 16.67
C ARG A 499 17.09 -18.27 16.38
N LEU A 500 16.96 -17.61 15.22
CA LEU A 500 15.74 -16.95 14.74
C LEU A 500 15.29 -17.63 13.45
N GLN A 501 14.06 -18.16 13.43
CA GLN A 501 13.49 -18.95 12.34
C GLN A 501 12.24 -18.28 11.76
N GLU A 502 12.06 -18.33 10.44
CA GLU A 502 10.87 -17.79 9.76
C GLU A 502 9.59 -18.53 10.15
N GLU A 503 9.65 -19.83 10.31
CA GLU A 503 8.52 -20.67 10.72
C GLU A 503 8.28 -20.65 12.24
N GLY A 504 9.14 -19.96 12.98
CA GLY A 504 9.10 -19.86 14.43
C GLY A 504 9.85 -20.97 15.16
N LYS A 505 10.14 -20.71 16.45
CA LYS A 505 10.91 -21.59 17.32
C LYS A 505 10.30 -22.98 17.52
N GLY A 506 8.96 -23.04 17.52
CA GLY A 506 8.23 -24.31 17.72
C GLY A 506 8.50 -25.32 16.61
N THR A 507 8.54 -24.88 15.35
CA THR A 507 8.86 -25.74 14.20
C THR A 507 10.28 -26.29 14.30
N TYR A 508 11.24 -25.46 14.70
CA TYR A 508 12.62 -25.91 14.89
C TYR A 508 12.75 -26.94 16.03
N LEU A 509 12.11 -26.70 17.16
CA LEU A 509 12.17 -27.55 18.34
C LEU A 509 11.38 -28.85 18.23
N SER A 510 10.40 -28.92 17.31
CA SER A 510 9.62 -30.13 17.09
C SER A 510 10.45 -31.31 16.56
N GLU A 511 11.62 -31.05 16.00
CA GLU A 511 12.53 -32.08 15.49
C GLU A 511 13.82 -32.07 16.31
N TYR A 512 14.02 -33.08 17.17
CA TYR A 512 15.22 -33.22 18.01
C TYR A 512 16.53 -33.16 17.20
N ALA A 513 16.54 -33.68 15.98
CA ALA A 513 17.70 -33.68 15.09
C ALA A 513 18.22 -32.26 14.80
N ASN A 514 17.37 -31.23 14.84
CA ASN A 514 17.75 -29.85 14.57
C ASN A 514 18.71 -29.27 15.62
N PHE A 515 18.66 -29.78 16.85
CA PHE A 515 19.47 -29.24 17.96
C PHE A 515 20.31 -30.26 18.70
N ALA A 516 20.23 -31.55 18.37
CA ALA A 516 20.97 -32.63 18.99
C ALA A 516 22.50 -32.41 18.99
N ALA A 517 23.04 -31.89 17.88
CA ALA A 517 24.47 -31.59 17.77
C ALA A 517 24.88 -30.49 18.76
N ALA A 518 24.10 -29.43 18.90
CA ALA A 518 24.36 -28.33 19.84
C ALA A 518 24.33 -28.83 21.30
N LEU A 519 23.37 -29.72 21.65
CA LEU A 519 23.33 -30.36 22.98
C LEU A 519 24.59 -31.16 23.26
N THR A 520 25.04 -31.96 22.27
CA THR A 520 26.25 -32.79 22.39
C THR A 520 27.51 -31.95 22.57
N GLU A 521 27.58 -30.80 21.92
CA GLU A 521 28.68 -29.84 22.01
C GLU A 521 28.59 -28.94 23.26
N GLY A 522 27.53 -29.05 24.06
CA GLY A 522 27.30 -28.23 25.25
C GLY A 522 26.97 -26.77 24.96
N LYS A 523 26.46 -26.45 23.79
CA LYS A 523 26.06 -25.12 23.39
C LYS A 523 24.69 -24.77 23.96
N ILE A 524 24.53 -23.59 24.54
CA ILE A 524 23.28 -23.06 25.04
C ILE A 524 22.48 -22.54 23.84
N LEU A 525 21.18 -22.90 23.73
CA LEU A 525 20.33 -22.42 22.65
C LEU A 525 19.27 -21.46 23.17
N LEU A 526 19.21 -20.27 22.59
CA LEU A 526 18.12 -19.31 22.78
C LEU A 526 17.32 -19.19 21.48
N LEU A 527 16.07 -19.66 21.50
CA LEU A 527 15.17 -19.60 20.36
C LEU A 527 14.05 -18.62 20.65
N ALA A 528 13.72 -17.77 19.68
CA ALA A 528 12.68 -16.77 19.86
C ALA A 528 11.82 -16.61 18.60
N ASP A 529 10.58 -16.18 18.80
CA ASP A 529 9.73 -15.71 17.72
C ASP A 529 9.74 -14.18 17.69
N LEU A 530 10.27 -13.61 16.62
CA LEU A 530 10.12 -12.19 16.36
C LEU A 530 8.68 -11.87 16.01
N ARG A 531 8.24 -10.63 16.22
CA ARG A 531 6.86 -10.21 15.96
C ARG A 531 6.40 -10.57 14.54
N GLY A 532 5.19 -11.13 14.46
CA GLY A 532 4.60 -11.63 13.23
C GLY A 532 5.11 -13.02 12.79
N LEU A 533 5.98 -13.67 13.56
CA LEU A 533 6.50 -15.01 13.29
C LEU A 533 6.14 -15.98 14.43
N GLY A 534 6.10 -17.27 14.13
CA GLY A 534 5.84 -18.33 15.10
C GLY A 534 4.56 -18.10 15.90
N GLU A 535 4.63 -18.08 17.24
CA GLU A 535 3.44 -17.90 18.10
C GLU A 535 2.92 -16.46 18.12
N THR A 536 3.60 -15.48 17.50
CA THR A 536 3.11 -14.11 17.31
C THR A 536 2.52 -13.85 15.92
N THR A 537 2.37 -14.89 15.09
CA THR A 537 1.78 -14.80 13.76
C THR A 537 0.28 -14.59 13.84
N ASP A 538 -0.24 -13.56 13.16
CA ASP A 538 -1.68 -13.36 13.02
C ASP A 538 -2.31 -14.44 12.10
N PRO A 539 -3.61 -14.77 12.28
CA PRO A 539 -4.31 -15.71 11.39
C PRO A 539 -4.27 -15.28 9.92
N ALA A 540 -4.31 -16.24 9.01
CA ALA A 540 -4.15 -16.01 7.57
C ALA A 540 -5.14 -14.97 7.00
N PHE A 541 -6.37 -14.89 7.53
CA PHE A 541 -7.37 -13.91 7.09
C PHE A 541 -7.04 -12.46 7.50
N TYR A 542 -6.16 -12.27 8.49
CA TYR A 542 -5.63 -10.97 8.89
C TYR A 542 -4.30 -10.62 8.20
N THR A 543 -3.67 -11.57 7.52
CA THR A 543 -2.37 -11.33 6.87
C THR A 543 -2.47 -10.98 5.40
N ASP A 544 -3.69 -11.02 4.84
CA ASP A 544 -4.01 -10.73 3.44
C ASP A 544 -3.23 -11.60 2.43
N ALA A 545 -3.14 -12.89 2.75
CA ALA A 545 -2.40 -13.89 1.96
C ALA A 545 -2.87 -13.99 0.49
N LYS A 546 -4.00 -13.37 0.12
CA LYS A 546 -4.50 -13.33 -1.25
C LYS A 546 -3.50 -12.70 -2.23
N TYR A 547 -2.59 -11.83 -1.76
CA TYR A 547 -1.64 -11.18 -2.63
C TYR A 547 -0.37 -12.03 -2.84
N TRP A 548 0.28 -12.54 -1.81
CA TRP A 548 1.40 -13.47 -2.00
C TRP A 548 2.12 -13.96 -0.74
N ASN A 549 1.97 -13.31 0.41
CA ASN A 549 2.61 -13.77 1.64
C ASN A 549 1.78 -13.43 2.87
N ARG A 550 2.23 -13.93 4.02
CA ARG A 550 1.55 -13.77 5.30
C ARG A 550 1.78 -12.40 5.95
N GLU A 551 2.69 -11.57 5.42
CA GLU A 551 3.13 -10.35 6.07
C GLU A 551 2.62 -9.07 5.38
N TYR A 552 1.97 -9.17 4.21
CA TYR A 552 1.59 -8.00 3.41
C TYR A 552 0.84 -6.96 4.23
N ARG A 553 -0.22 -7.35 4.94
CA ARG A 553 -1.02 -6.44 5.77
C ARG A 553 -0.16 -5.75 6.83
N ASN A 554 0.57 -6.53 7.62
CA ASN A 554 1.38 -6.00 8.71
C ASN A 554 2.53 -5.12 8.20
N ALA A 555 3.15 -5.46 7.08
CA ALA A 555 4.18 -4.65 6.44
C ALA A 555 3.65 -3.29 5.97
N MET A 556 2.48 -3.28 5.31
CA MET A 556 1.88 -2.03 4.82
C MET A 556 1.39 -1.13 5.96
N VAL A 557 0.74 -1.70 7.00
CA VAL A 557 0.34 -0.94 8.19
C VAL A 557 1.57 -0.41 8.94
N SER A 558 2.63 -1.21 9.05
CA SER A 558 3.91 -0.79 9.65
C SER A 558 4.55 0.38 8.90
N MET A 559 4.52 0.37 7.57
CA MET A 559 5.00 1.50 6.75
C MET A 559 4.11 2.74 6.91
N HIS A 560 2.79 2.55 6.98
CA HIS A 560 1.83 3.65 7.21
C HIS A 560 2.15 4.42 8.49
N ILE A 561 2.35 3.71 9.60
CA ILE A 561 2.67 4.32 10.89
C ILE A 561 4.12 4.82 11.00
N GLY A 562 4.95 4.60 9.99
CA GLY A 562 6.38 5.01 10.01
C GLY A 562 7.28 4.11 10.86
N ARG A 563 6.84 2.89 11.17
CA ARG A 563 7.60 1.88 11.93
C ARG A 563 7.71 0.60 11.09
N PRO A 564 8.57 0.57 10.04
CA PRO A 564 8.71 -0.60 9.19
C PRO A 564 8.93 -1.89 9.99
N ILE A 565 8.35 -3.00 9.52
CA ILE A 565 8.43 -4.30 10.23
C ILE A 565 9.87 -4.72 10.53
N MET A 566 10.81 -4.36 9.65
CA MET A 566 12.24 -4.60 9.85
C MET A 566 12.75 -3.89 11.12
N GLY A 567 12.45 -2.60 11.28
CA GLY A 567 12.86 -1.84 12.46
C GLY A 567 12.26 -2.38 13.74
N GLN A 568 11.00 -2.80 13.68
CA GLN A 568 10.33 -3.41 14.83
C GLN A 568 10.98 -4.74 15.23
N ARG A 569 11.40 -5.58 14.27
CA ARG A 569 12.14 -6.82 14.55
C ARG A 569 13.56 -6.57 15.06
N VAL A 570 14.18 -5.47 14.67
CA VAL A 570 15.46 -5.02 15.28
C VAL A 570 15.27 -4.78 16.78
N VAL A 571 14.16 -4.14 17.18
CA VAL A 571 13.86 -3.96 18.62
C VAL A 571 13.69 -5.28 19.34
N ASP A 572 13.05 -6.28 18.73
CA ASP A 572 12.92 -7.63 19.31
C ASP A 572 14.29 -8.28 19.53
N ILE A 573 15.19 -8.16 18.55
CA ILE A 573 16.56 -8.71 18.66
C ILE A 573 17.35 -7.99 19.75
N LEU A 574 17.25 -6.67 19.83
CA LEU A 574 17.88 -5.90 20.93
C LEU A 574 17.34 -6.36 22.29
N THR A 575 16.06 -6.65 22.39
CA THR A 575 15.43 -7.20 23.61
C THR A 575 16.02 -8.56 23.98
N LEU A 576 16.27 -9.44 23.01
CA LEU A 576 16.92 -10.72 23.23
C LEU A 576 18.39 -10.59 23.66
N LEU A 577 19.12 -9.60 23.13
CA LEU A 577 20.50 -9.33 23.52
C LEU A 577 20.59 -8.75 24.92
N ASP A 578 19.68 -7.84 25.29
CA ASP A 578 19.58 -7.35 26.66
C ASP A 578 19.28 -8.50 27.64
N PHE A 579 18.39 -9.43 27.27
CA PHE A 579 18.16 -10.65 28.03
C PHE A 579 19.44 -11.49 28.21
N CYS A 580 20.21 -11.69 27.14
CA CYS A 580 21.49 -12.42 27.24
C CYS A 580 22.50 -11.73 28.17
N SER A 581 22.49 -10.39 28.23
CA SER A 581 23.43 -9.63 29.05
C SER A 581 23.04 -9.54 30.54
N GLU A 582 21.75 -9.67 30.85
CA GLU A 582 21.22 -9.44 32.21
C GLU A 582 20.89 -10.73 32.96
N HIS A 583 20.40 -11.77 32.24
CA HIS A 583 19.88 -12.98 32.86
C HIS A 583 20.99 -13.86 33.42
N GLU A 584 20.85 -14.36 34.65
CA GLU A 584 21.84 -15.14 35.39
C GLU A 584 22.38 -16.36 34.64
N PHE A 585 21.55 -17.02 33.82
CA PHE A 585 21.95 -18.19 33.03
C PHE A 585 22.78 -17.86 31.78
N LEU A 586 22.80 -16.61 31.35
CA LEU A 586 23.38 -16.20 30.08
C LEU A 586 24.50 -15.16 30.20
N LYS A 587 24.51 -14.44 31.31
CA LYS A 587 25.46 -13.35 31.57
C LYS A 587 26.91 -13.86 31.58
N GLY A 588 27.71 -13.26 30.70
CA GLY A 588 29.15 -13.60 30.58
C GLY A 588 29.45 -14.65 29.52
N HIS A 589 28.44 -15.34 28.99
CA HIS A 589 28.61 -16.27 27.87
C HIS A 589 28.77 -15.53 26.52
N PRO A 590 29.66 -16.01 25.62
CA PRO A 590 29.75 -15.47 24.28
C PRO A 590 28.45 -15.77 23.49
N VAL A 591 27.86 -14.75 22.86
CA VAL A 591 26.61 -14.87 22.09
C VAL A 591 26.89 -14.94 20.60
N MET A 592 26.41 -15.96 19.92
CA MET A 592 26.43 -16.11 18.46
C MET A 592 25.01 -16.03 17.93
N VAL A 593 24.78 -15.21 16.90
CA VAL A 593 23.44 -15.03 16.32
C VAL A 593 23.35 -15.76 14.98
N PHE A 594 22.39 -16.68 14.89
CA PHE A 594 22.08 -17.44 13.68
C PHE A 594 20.73 -17.01 13.13
N MET A 595 20.73 -16.47 11.92
CA MET A 595 19.54 -15.91 11.29
C MET A 595 19.46 -16.31 9.82
N VAL A 596 18.27 -16.70 9.36
CA VAL A 596 18.00 -17.00 7.97
C VAL A 596 17.47 -15.75 7.26
N ARG A 597 18.23 -15.21 6.32
CA ARG A 597 17.91 -14.18 5.30
C ARG A 597 17.78 -12.69 5.67
N LEU A 598 17.50 -12.24 6.88
CA LEU A 598 17.04 -10.84 7.09
C LEU A 598 18.10 -9.83 7.56
N GLN A 599 19.37 -10.18 7.79
CA GLN A 599 20.07 -9.44 8.87
C GLN A 599 21.54 -9.07 8.66
N PHE A 600 22.01 -9.03 7.43
CA PHE A 600 23.34 -8.47 7.13
C PHE A 600 23.54 -7.02 7.63
N MET A 601 22.46 -6.24 7.74
CA MET A 601 22.52 -4.85 8.19
C MET A 601 22.84 -4.71 9.69
N LEU A 602 22.33 -5.60 10.53
CA LEU A 602 22.57 -5.59 12.00
C LEU A 602 24.01 -5.93 12.34
N LEU A 603 24.64 -6.86 11.63
CA LEU A 603 26.03 -7.27 11.86
C LEU A 603 27.06 -6.13 11.69
N ILE A 604 26.80 -5.19 10.78
CA ILE A 604 27.67 -4.02 10.58
C ILE A 604 27.59 -3.07 11.78
N TRP A 605 26.42 -2.96 12.39
CA TRP A 605 26.19 -2.05 13.51
C TRP A 605 26.68 -2.62 14.85
N MET A 606 26.52 -3.94 15.05
CA MET A 606 26.79 -4.63 16.31
C MET A 606 28.29 -4.87 16.58
N LYS A 607 29.17 -4.71 15.60
CA LYS A 607 30.64 -4.95 15.72
C LYS A 607 31.36 -4.05 16.71
N GLU A 608 30.71 -3.08 17.33
CA GLU A 608 31.34 -2.11 18.23
C GLU A 608 30.69 -1.92 19.61
N SER A 609 29.57 -2.58 19.90
CA SER A 609 29.11 -2.64 21.28
C SER A 609 30.02 -3.61 22.07
N ALA A 610 30.45 -3.23 23.26
CA ALA A 610 31.39 -3.99 24.10
C ALA A 610 30.90 -5.40 24.53
N VAL A 611 29.80 -5.86 24.03
CA VAL A 611 29.18 -7.18 24.23
C VAL A 611 29.73 -8.23 23.26
N TRP A 612 30.49 -7.83 22.22
CA TRP A 612 31.06 -8.73 21.22
C TRP A 612 32.59 -8.75 21.30
N ARG A 613 33.11 -9.44 22.25
CA ARG A 613 34.50 -9.93 22.28
C ARG A 613 34.51 -11.45 22.20
#